data_89ffc2005febd637e6e7d686032f068b
#
_entry.id   89ffc2005febd637e6e7d686032f068b
#
_cell.length_a   1.000
_cell.length_b   1.000
_cell.length_c   1.000
_cell.angle_alpha   90.00
_cell.angle_beta   90.00
_cell.angle_gamma   90.00
#
_symmetry.space_group_name_H-M   'P 1'
#
loop_
_entity.id
_entity.type
_entity.pdbx_description
1 polymer ?
#
loop_
_entity_poly.entity_id
_entity_poly.type
_entity_poly.pdbx_seq_one_letter_code
_entity_poly.pdbx_strand_id
1 'polypeptide(L)'
;MSRIPWRLRFLDHGYQAFVLNYVTSGTGDVSFPHPQADLAKMVATVRANADEWHVDPKRVCVVGFSAGGMICASLATQWKAGPFAGLAGARPDDIRPDAVVLGYPLLDFAYVRDMQTRDPRIDLRVPKTGGKTGASLHRTTT
;
A
#
# COMPACT_ATOMS: atom_id res chain seq x y z
N MET A 1 13.61 -23.80 -12.75
CA MET A 1 12.50 -23.01 -13.30
C MET A 1 12.61 -21.59 -12.74
N SER A 2 13.04 -20.65 -13.56
CA SER A 2 13.11 -19.23 -13.22
C SER A 2 11.68 -18.71 -12.99
N ARG A 3 11.33 -18.35 -11.75
CA ARG A 3 10.03 -17.72 -11.48
C ARG A 3 10.06 -16.31 -12.05
N ILE A 4 9.40 -16.11 -13.19
CA ILE A 4 9.19 -14.76 -13.72
C ILE A 4 8.48 -13.97 -12.62
N PRO A 5 9.06 -12.84 -12.14
CA PRO A 5 8.40 -12.01 -11.15
C PRO A 5 6.98 -11.66 -11.60
N TRP A 6 5.99 -11.79 -10.73
CA TRP A 6 4.57 -11.55 -11.06
C TRP A 6 4.32 -10.19 -11.77
N ARG A 7 5.14 -9.17 -11.43
CA ARG A 7 5.10 -7.85 -12.09
C ARG A 7 5.34 -7.91 -13.60
N LEU A 8 6.22 -8.80 -14.07
CA LEU A 8 6.50 -8.93 -15.50
C LEU A 8 5.30 -9.50 -16.26
N ARG A 9 4.50 -10.36 -15.62
CA ARG A 9 3.26 -10.85 -16.21
C ARG A 9 2.25 -9.75 -16.47
N PHE A 10 2.16 -8.73 -15.59
CA PHE A 10 1.31 -7.59 -15.86
C PHE A 10 1.80 -6.77 -17.06
N LEU A 11 3.11 -6.59 -17.21
CA LEU A 11 3.69 -5.90 -18.37
C LEU A 11 3.38 -6.63 -19.67
N ASP A 12 3.46 -7.96 -19.70
CA ASP A 12 3.13 -8.80 -20.87
C ASP A 12 1.66 -8.65 -21.30
N HIS A 13 0.79 -8.19 -20.40
CA HIS A 13 -0.62 -7.92 -20.68
C HIS A 13 -0.94 -6.45 -20.90
N GLY A 14 0.07 -5.61 -21.12
CA GLY A 14 -0.09 -4.19 -21.43
C GLY A 14 -0.39 -3.30 -20.21
N TYR A 15 -0.12 -3.79 -18.98
CA TYR A 15 -0.19 -2.97 -17.78
C TYR A 15 1.16 -2.32 -17.47
N GLN A 16 1.14 -1.10 -16.97
CA GLN A 16 2.29 -0.54 -16.27
C GLN A 16 2.28 -1.03 -14.81
N ALA A 17 3.44 -1.41 -14.28
CA ALA A 17 3.55 -1.91 -12.91
C ALA A 17 4.51 -1.04 -12.09
N PHE A 18 4.02 -0.50 -10.98
CA PHE A 18 4.79 0.29 -10.03
C PHE A 18 4.90 -0.49 -8.73
N VAL A 19 6.11 -0.58 -8.17
CA VAL A 19 6.34 -1.23 -6.88
C VAL A 19 6.58 -0.18 -5.82
N LEU A 20 5.69 -0.11 -4.84
CA LEU A 20 5.82 0.78 -3.71
C LEU A 20 6.69 0.12 -2.62
N ASN A 21 7.80 0.77 -2.28
CA ASN A 21 8.54 0.51 -1.07
C ASN A 21 8.02 1.46 0.02
N TYR A 22 7.06 1.01 0.80
CA TYR A 22 6.52 1.77 1.92
C TYR A 22 7.38 1.59 3.17
N VAL A 23 7.19 2.46 4.16
CA VAL A 23 7.91 2.40 5.43
C VAL A 23 7.66 1.07 6.16
N THR A 24 8.74 0.45 6.63
CA THR A 24 8.73 -0.80 7.41
C THR A 24 9.38 -0.61 8.76
N SER A 25 9.22 -1.56 9.69
CA SER A 25 9.81 -1.49 11.03
C SER A 25 11.33 -1.36 11.06
N GLY A 26 12.01 -1.67 9.96
CA GLY A 26 13.44 -1.46 9.79
C GLY A 26 13.85 -0.10 9.25
N THR A 27 12.89 0.69 8.72
CA THR A 27 13.16 1.95 8.02
C THR A 27 12.48 3.17 8.66
N GLY A 28 11.56 2.98 9.60
CA GLY A 28 10.86 4.09 10.25
C GLY A 28 9.60 3.69 10.99
N ASP A 29 8.74 4.66 11.23
CA ASP A 29 7.46 4.47 11.91
C ASP A 29 6.44 3.79 10.99
N VAL A 30 6.05 2.58 11.33
CA VAL A 30 5.05 1.78 10.62
C VAL A 30 3.63 1.95 11.17
N SER A 31 3.44 2.88 12.12
CA SER A 31 2.12 3.12 12.68
C SER A 31 1.16 3.67 11.63
N PHE A 32 -0.12 3.32 11.79
CA PHE A 32 -1.19 3.97 11.05
C PHE A 32 -1.15 5.50 11.31
N PRO A 33 -1.25 6.35 10.30
CA PRO A 33 -1.65 6.07 8.91
C PRO A 33 -0.50 6.13 7.88
N HIS A 34 0.77 6.03 8.29
CA HIS A 34 1.91 6.32 7.41
C HIS A 34 2.06 5.39 6.20
N PRO A 35 2.01 4.04 6.32
CA PRO A 35 2.08 3.17 5.15
C PRO A 35 0.94 3.39 4.16
N GLN A 36 -0.24 3.75 4.66
CA GLN A 36 -1.41 4.07 3.83
C GLN A 36 -1.23 5.42 3.12
N ALA A 37 -0.63 6.40 3.78
CA ALA A 37 -0.30 7.69 3.17
C ALA A 37 0.76 7.55 2.06
N ASP A 38 1.74 6.66 2.23
CA ASP A 38 2.72 6.33 1.20
C ASP A 38 2.04 5.77 -0.05
N LEU A 39 1.08 4.82 0.13
CA LEU A 39 0.30 4.29 -0.98
C LEU A 39 -0.58 5.38 -1.64
N ALA A 40 -1.24 6.21 -0.84
CA ALA A 40 -2.05 7.32 -1.34
C ALA A 40 -1.22 8.28 -2.19
N LYS A 41 -0.02 8.65 -1.71
CA LYS A 41 0.92 9.49 -2.45
C LYS A 41 1.35 8.83 -3.76
N MET A 42 1.61 7.52 -3.77
CA MET A 42 1.96 6.80 -4.99
C MET A 42 0.81 6.83 -6.00
N VAL A 43 -0.42 6.57 -5.59
CA VAL A 43 -1.61 6.62 -6.47
C VAL A 43 -1.76 8.02 -7.08
N ALA A 44 -1.67 9.08 -6.26
CA ALA A 44 -1.72 10.46 -6.75
C ALA A 44 -0.57 10.77 -7.72
N THR A 45 0.64 10.30 -7.44
CA THR A 45 1.82 10.49 -8.30
C THR A 45 1.64 9.81 -9.65
N VAL A 46 1.13 8.56 -9.67
CA VAL A 46 0.82 7.86 -10.94
C VAL A 46 -0.19 8.63 -11.77
N ARG A 47 -1.25 9.16 -11.15
CA ARG A 47 -2.24 9.98 -11.86
C ARG A 47 -1.67 11.30 -12.38
N ALA A 48 -0.86 11.96 -11.57
CA ALA A 48 -0.25 13.25 -11.96
C ALA A 48 0.73 13.12 -13.14
N ASN A 49 1.34 11.94 -13.31
CA ASN A 49 2.30 11.66 -14.40
C ASN A 49 1.72 10.72 -15.46
N ALA A 50 0.39 10.60 -15.54
CA ALA A 50 -0.27 9.62 -16.39
C ALA A 50 0.11 9.73 -17.87
N ASP A 51 0.17 10.94 -18.40
CA ASP A 51 0.54 11.21 -19.80
C ASP A 51 2.00 10.82 -20.08
N GLU A 52 2.91 11.23 -19.20
CA GLU A 52 4.36 10.93 -19.32
C GLU A 52 4.62 9.42 -19.21
N TRP A 53 3.87 8.73 -18.36
CA TRP A 53 4.07 7.31 -18.10
C TRP A 53 3.18 6.39 -18.93
N HIS A 54 2.41 6.97 -19.86
CA HIS A 54 1.48 6.27 -20.75
C HIS A 54 0.51 5.34 -20.00
N VAL A 55 -0.08 5.85 -18.92
CA VAL A 55 -1.10 5.16 -18.14
C VAL A 55 -2.45 5.88 -18.22
N ASP A 56 -3.53 5.14 -18.14
CA ASP A 56 -4.87 5.72 -18.00
C ASP A 56 -5.11 6.14 -16.55
N PRO A 57 -5.27 7.45 -16.24
CA PRO A 57 -5.48 7.90 -14.87
C PRO A 57 -6.78 7.42 -14.24
N LYS A 58 -7.70 6.87 -15.02
CA LYS A 58 -8.97 6.31 -14.56
C LYS A 58 -8.93 4.79 -14.36
N ARG A 59 -7.77 4.18 -14.51
CA ARG A 59 -7.57 2.72 -14.43
C ARG A 59 -6.40 2.35 -13.54
N VAL A 60 -6.33 2.96 -12.36
CA VAL A 60 -5.28 2.69 -11.37
C VAL A 60 -5.75 1.61 -10.41
N CYS A 61 -5.12 0.44 -10.49
CA CYS A 61 -5.37 -0.70 -9.60
C CYS A 61 -4.27 -0.80 -8.54
N VAL A 62 -4.64 -1.04 -7.30
CA VAL A 62 -3.70 -1.36 -6.23
C VAL A 62 -3.76 -2.85 -5.89
N VAL A 63 -2.59 -3.47 -5.74
CA VAL A 63 -2.46 -4.90 -5.44
C VAL A 63 -1.63 -5.06 -4.18
N GLY A 64 -2.12 -5.80 -3.20
CA GLY A 64 -1.40 -6.00 -1.94
C GLY A 64 -1.63 -7.37 -1.33
N PHE A 65 -0.60 -7.89 -0.66
CA PHE A 65 -0.59 -9.17 0.01
C PHE A 65 -0.27 -9.00 1.49
N SER A 66 -0.89 -9.79 2.38
CA SER A 66 -0.64 -9.75 3.83
C SER A 66 -0.77 -8.32 4.38
N ALA A 67 0.29 -7.75 4.98
CA ALA A 67 0.34 -6.35 5.43
C ALA A 67 0.10 -5.35 4.29
N GLY A 68 0.65 -5.58 3.10
CA GLY A 68 0.37 -4.77 1.91
C GLY A 68 -1.10 -4.84 1.49
N GLY A 69 -1.75 -5.99 1.67
CA GLY A 69 -3.20 -6.15 1.46
C GLY A 69 -4.01 -5.29 2.43
N MET A 70 -3.60 -5.22 3.69
CA MET A 70 -4.22 -4.33 4.69
C MET A 70 -4.08 -2.85 4.29
N ILE A 71 -2.90 -2.42 3.84
CA ILE A 71 -2.65 -1.05 3.38
C ILE A 71 -3.57 -0.70 2.21
N CYS A 72 -3.66 -1.60 1.20
CA CYS A 72 -4.55 -1.43 0.05
C CYS A 72 -6.03 -1.38 0.45
N ALA A 73 -6.47 -2.26 1.33
CA ALA A 73 -7.86 -2.29 1.82
C ALA A 73 -8.21 -1.02 2.60
N SER A 74 -7.30 -0.53 3.45
CA SER A 74 -7.49 0.71 4.21
C SER A 74 -7.67 1.91 3.28
N LEU A 75 -6.81 2.06 2.26
CA LEU A 75 -6.93 3.14 1.29
C LEU A 75 -8.24 3.02 0.51
N ALA A 76 -8.58 1.82 0.00
CA ALA A 76 -9.77 1.61 -0.82
C ALA A 76 -11.08 1.93 -0.08
N THR A 77 -11.13 1.70 1.23
CA THR A 77 -12.34 1.94 2.04
C THR A 77 -12.39 3.31 2.68
N GLN A 78 -11.25 3.98 2.88
CA GLN A 78 -11.16 5.22 3.65
C GLN A 78 -10.56 6.41 2.86
N TRP A 79 -10.39 6.29 1.55
CA TRP A 79 -9.79 7.33 0.71
C TRP A 79 -10.46 8.71 0.86
N LYS A 80 -11.78 8.74 1.09
CA LYS A 80 -12.56 9.97 1.23
C LYS A 80 -12.57 10.52 2.65
N ALA A 81 -12.68 9.66 3.66
CA ALA A 81 -12.92 10.04 5.06
C ALA A 81 -11.66 9.95 5.92
N GLY A 82 -10.63 9.23 5.47
CA GLY A 82 -9.39 9.04 6.21
C GLY A 82 -8.41 10.20 6.05
N PRO A 83 -7.32 10.20 6.81
CA PRO A 83 -6.31 11.27 6.80
C PRO A 83 -5.38 11.21 5.58
N PHE A 84 -5.53 10.21 4.71
CA PHE A 84 -4.53 9.86 3.69
C PHE A 84 -4.30 10.94 2.64
N ALA A 85 -5.37 11.61 2.19
CA ALA A 85 -5.28 12.66 1.19
C ALA A 85 -4.46 13.86 1.71
N GLY A 86 -4.74 14.32 2.93
CA GLY A 86 -4.00 15.40 3.57
C GLY A 86 -2.52 15.06 3.77
N LEU A 87 -2.21 13.83 4.23
CA LEU A 87 -0.84 13.37 4.42
C LEU A 87 -0.10 13.15 3.10
N ALA A 88 -0.80 12.76 2.05
CA ALA A 88 -0.24 12.62 0.71
C ALA A 88 -0.04 13.97 0.00
N GLY A 89 -0.63 15.06 0.50
CA GLY A 89 -0.65 16.35 -0.17
C GLY A 89 -1.48 16.34 -1.46
N ALA A 90 -2.58 15.57 -1.48
CA ALA A 90 -3.40 15.32 -2.67
C ALA A 90 -4.89 15.50 -2.34
N ARG A 91 -5.73 15.59 -3.38
CA ARG A 91 -7.18 15.58 -3.20
C ARG A 91 -7.66 14.13 -2.96
N PRO A 92 -8.79 13.93 -2.24
CA PRO A 92 -9.34 12.59 -2.03
C PRO A 92 -9.53 11.79 -3.33
N ASP A 93 -10.09 12.40 -4.37
CA ASP A 93 -10.32 11.72 -5.66
C ASP A 93 -9.02 11.28 -6.36
N ASP A 94 -7.91 11.97 -6.13
CA ASP A 94 -6.61 11.65 -6.73
C ASP A 94 -5.98 10.40 -6.10
N ILE A 95 -6.33 10.08 -4.86
CA ILE A 95 -5.82 8.92 -4.12
C ILE A 95 -6.73 7.70 -4.16
N ARG A 96 -7.95 7.82 -4.72
CA ARG A 96 -8.92 6.72 -4.80
C ARG A 96 -8.45 5.66 -5.81
N PRO A 97 -8.18 4.41 -5.42
CA PRO A 97 -7.93 3.37 -6.41
C PRO A 97 -9.21 3.04 -7.20
N ASP A 98 -9.08 2.74 -8.50
CA ASP A 98 -10.21 2.35 -9.35
C ASP A 98 -10.52 0.86 -9.21
N ALA A 99 -9.52 0.06 -8.83
CA ALA A 99 -9.66 -1.35 -8.49
C ALA A 99 -8.68 -1.73 -7.38
N VAL A 100 -9.02 -2.81 -6.67
CA VAL A 100 -8.14 -3.36 -5.63
C VAL A 100 -8.09 -4.88 -5.73
N VAL A 101 -6.89 -5.45 -5.61
CA VAL A 101 -6.67 -6.89 -5.51
C VAL A 101 -6.00 -7.18 -4.17
N LEU A 102 -6.64 -8.02 -3.37
CA LEU A 102 -6.19 -8.37 -2.02
C LEU A 102 -5.84 -9.85 -1.93
N GLY A 103 -4.57 -10.15 -1.70
CA GLY A 103 -4.12 -11.50 -1.40
C GLY A 103 -3.94 -11.69 0.12
N TYR A 104 -4.71 -12.57 0.74
CA TYR A 104 -4.68 -12.90 2.19
C TYR A 104 -4.37 -11.67 3.08
N PRO A 105 -5.19 -10.60 2.99
CA PRO A 105 -4.95 -9.36 3.70
C PRO A 105 -5.14 -9.54 5.21
N LEU A 106 -4.34 -8.82 6.00
CA LEU A 106 -4.50 -8.76 7.44
C LEU A 106 -5.56 -7.69 7.78
N LEU A 107 -6.82 -8.10 7.96
CA LEU A 107 -7.94 -7.16 8.17
C LEU A 107 -8.44 -7.10 9.61
N ASP A 108 -8.23 -8.15 10.41
CA ASP A 108 -8.68 -8.23 11.79
C ASP A 108 -7.49 -8.25 12.77
N PHE A 109 -7.13 -7.09 13.27
CA PHE A 109 -6.05 -6.97 14.26
C PHE A 109 -6.43 -7.50 15.64
N ALA A 110 -7.72 -7.52 15.99
CA ALA A 110 -8.18 -8.07 17.25
C ALA A 110 -8.00 -9.58 17.25
N TYR A 111 -8.36 -10.24 16.16
CA TYR A 111 -8.15 -11.66 15.97
C TYR A 111 -6.67 -12.04 15.98
N VAL A 112 -5.83 -11.27 15.28
CA VAL A 112 -4.37 -11.51 15.25
C VAL A 112 -3.77 -11.41 16.64
N ARG A 113 -4.14 -10.39 17.41
CA ARG A 113 -3.67 -10.20 18.78
C ARG A 113 -4.12 -11.36 19.69
N ASP A 114 -5.35 -11.81 19.54
CA ASP A 114 -5.87 -12.98 20.26
C ASP A 114 -5.08 -14.24 19.91
N MET A 115 -4.80 -14.49 18.63
CA MET A 115 -3.95 -15.58 18.18
C MET A 115 -2.55 -15.53 18.81
N GLN A 116 -1.90 -14.37 18.81
CA GLN A 116 -0.57 -14.19 19.43
C GLN A 116 -0.57 -14.45 20.93
N THR A 117 -1.69 -14.12 21.61
CA THR A 117 -1.85 -14.39 23.03
C THR A 117 -1.99 -15.90 23.31
N ARG A 118 -2.66 -16.64 22.42
CA ARG A 118 -2.87 -18.08 22.54
C ARG A 118 -1.65 -18.90 22.12
N ASP A 119 -0.89 -18.42 21.14
CA ASP A 119 0.32 -19.09 20.65
C ASP A 119 1.48 -18.08 20.50
N PRO A 120 2.39 -18.01 21.50
CA PRO A 120 3.52 -17.11 21.47
C PRO A 120 4.52 -17.32 20.30
N ARG A 121 4.40 -18.45 19.57
CA ARG A 121 5.22 -18.72 18.38
C ARG A 121 4.75 -17.91 17.17
N ILE A 122 3.54 -17.37 17.22
CA ILE A 122 3.00 -16.48 16.18
C ILE A 122 3.51 -15.07 16.47
N ASP A 123 4.68 -14.73 15.95
CA ASP A 123 5.23 -13.37 16.02
C ASP A 123 4.83 -12.56 14.78
N LEU A 124 3.59 -12.12 14.75
CA LEU A 124 3.14 -11.09 13.82
C LEU A 124 3.33 -9.75 14.52
N ARG A 125 4.51 -9.16 14.43
CA ARG A 125 4.86 -7.88 15.06
C ARG A 125 3.81 -6.81 14.73
N VAL A 126 2.71 -6.82 15.48
CA VAL A 126 1.70 -5.76 15.43
C VAL A 126 2.33 -4.55 16.12
N PRO A 127 2.49 -3.40 15.43
CA PRO A 127 3.09 -2.23 16.02
C PRO A 127 2.34 -1.81 17.29
N LYS A 128 3.06 -1.59 18.39
CA LYS A 128 2.50 -0.92 19.55
C LYS A 128 2.21 0.52 19.13
N THR A 129 0.99 0.98 19.30
CA THR A 129 0.59 2.34 19.00
C THR A 129 1.47 3.35 19.75
N GLY A 130 2.20 4.17 19.01
CA GLY A 130 2.92 5.34 19.55
C GLY A 130 4.38 5.45 19.11
N GLY A 131 4.66 6.20 18.03
CA GLY A 131 6.02 6.59 17.62
C GLY A 131 5.99 7.60 16.46
N LYS A 132 6.97 8.51 16.42
CA LYS A 132 7.03 9.68 15.52
C LYS A 132 7.56 9.38 14.12
N THR A 133 7.12 10.17 13.14
CA THR A 133 7.18 10.04 11.70
C THR A 133 8.52 10.32 11.02
N GLY A 134 8.79 9.62 9.91
CA GLY A 134 9.82 9.93 8.93
C GLY A 134 9.82 8.93 7.78
N ALA A 135 9.02 9.14 6.75
CA ALA A 135 8.99 8.30 5.55
C ALA A 135 9.74 8.93 4.38
N SER A 136 10.57 8.16 3.70
CA SER A 136 11.19 8.49 2.41
C SER A 136 10.63 7.56 1.33
N LEU A 137 10.17 8.15 0.22
CA LEU A 137 9.69 7.40 -0.95
C LEU A 137 10.87 7.13 -1.90
N HIS A 138 11.14 5.88 -2.18
CA HIS A 138 12.04 5.48 -3.25
C HIS A 138 11.25 4.87 -4.41
N ARG A 139 11.44 5.46 -5.58
CA ARG A 139 10.91 4.96 -6.86
C ARG A 139 11.89 3.94 -7.42
N THR A 140 11.42 2.73 -7.69
CA THR A 140 12.14 1.79 -8.54
C THR A 140 11.35 1.65 -9.84
N THR A 141 11.86 2.28 -10.89
CA THR A 141 11.48 2.01 -12.28
C THR A 141 12.47 1.02 -12.84
N THR A 142 12.01 -0.02 -13.46
CA THR A 142 12.76 -0.80 -14.45
C THR A 142 12.15 -0.56 -15.78
#